data_c4ea6210b05ece5ff7773d8ed8c6c114
#
_entry.id   c4ea6210b05ece5ff7773d8ed8c6c114
#
_cell.length_a   1.000
_cell.length_b   1.000
_cell.length_c   1.000
_cell.angle_alpha   90.00
_cell.angle_beta   90.00
_cell.angle_gamma   90.00
#
_symmetry.space_group_name_H-M   'P 1'
#
loop_
_entity.id
_entity.type
_entity.pdbx_description
1 polymer ?
#
loop_
_entity_poly.entity_id
_entity_poly.type
_entity_poly.pdbx_seq_one_letter_code
_entity_poly.pdbx_strand_id
1 'polypeptide(L)'
;MEFRPCIDIHNGKVKQIVGGSLKDEKDFAKENFVSEMQAADYAALYREKGLRGGHIILLNAADSPYYEADLMQAKGALLAWQGALQVGGGIHADNAASFLDFGASHVIVTSYVFAGGEIRFDRLEQLVKAVGKEHVVLDLSCRKKGDSYYIVTDRWQKF
;
A
#
# COMPACT_ATOMS: atom_id res chain seq x y z
N MET A 1 11.27 -17.60 3.58
CA MET A 1 10.36 -16.65 2.86
C MET A 1 9.01 -16.73 3.52
N GLU A 2 8.39 -15.61 3.85
CA GLU A 2 7.02 -15.57 4.38
C GLU A 2 6.06 -15.12 3.29
N PHE A 3 4.93 -15.80 3.17
CA PHE A 3 3.85 -15.37 2.30
C PHE A 3 2.99 -14.33 3.03
N ARG A 4 2.86 -13.14 2.45
CA ARG A 4 2.06 -12.02 2.94
C ARG A 4 1.08 -11.59 1.86
N PRO A 5 -0.19 -12.05 1.91
CA PRO A 5 -1.18 -11.72 0.89
C PRO A 5 -1.50 -10.22 0.87
N CYS A 6 -1.95 -9.75 -0.29
CA CYS A 6 -2.40 -8.39 -0.50
C CYS A 6 -3.91 -8.26 -0.30
N ILE A 7 -4.34 -7.11 0.21
CA ILE A 7 -5.71 -6.62 0.20
C ILE A 7 -5.68 -5.28 -0.54
N ASP A 8 -5.99 -5.31 -1.83
CA ASP A 8 -6.08 -4.09 -2.65
C ASP A 8 -7.46 -3.46 -2.46
N ILE A 9 -7.47 -2.17 -2.13
CA ILE A 9 -8.70 -1.41 -1.88
C ILE A 9 -8.80 -0.30 -2.93
N HIS A 10 -9.94 -0.27 -3.64
CA HIS A 10 -10.22 0.72 -4.66
C HIS A 10 -11.72 1.02 -4.72
N ASN A 11 -12.08 2.31 -4.67
CA ASN A 11 -13.46 2.79 -4.67
C ASN A 11 -14.32 2.13 -3.56
N GLY A 12 -13.75 2.03 -2.34
CA GLY A 12 -14.42 1.49 -1.16
C GLY A 12 -14.60 -0.03 -1.14
N LYS A 13 -13.97 -0.77 -2.06
CA LYS A 13 -14.10 -2.24 -2.18
C LYS A 13 -12.75 -2.92 -2.30
N VAL A 14 -12.70 -4.17 -1.83
CA VAL A 14 -11.55 -5.03 -2.10
C VAL A 14 -11.62 -5.53 -3.54
N LYS A 15 -10.54 -5.35 -4.29
CA LYS A 15 -10.47 -5.65 -5.72
C LYS A 15 -9.15 -6.30 -6.11
N GLN A 16 -9.16 -7.01 -7.23
CA GLN A 16 -7.97 -7.31 -7.99
C GLN A 16 -8.02 -6.51 -9.30
N ILE A 17 -7.05 -5.65 -9.52
CA ILE A 17 -6.95 -4.83 -10.72
C ILE A 17 -5.85 -5.35 -11.65
N VAL A 18 -5.97 -5.02 -12.95
CA VAL A 18 -4.90 -5.28 -13.92
C VAL A 18 -3.79 -4.27 -13.68
N GLY A 19 -2.59 -4.74 -13.37
CA GLY A 19 -1.41 -3.89 -13.16
C GLY A 19 -1.18 -2.95 -14.34
N GLY A 20 -0.89 -1.67 -14.05
CA GLY A 20 -0.72 -0.63 -15.06
C GLY A 20 -2.01 -0.05 -15.65
N SER A 21 -3.20 -0.56 -15.26
CA SER A 21 -4.49 -0.01 -15.71
C SER A 21 -5.01 1.12 -14.81
N LEU A 22 -4.44 1.28 -13.62
CA LEU A 22 -4.82 2.34 -12.68
C LEU A 22 -4.49 3.71 -13.28
N LYS A 23 -5.49 4.57 -13.39
CA LYS A 23 -5.37 5.96 -13.85
C LYS A 23 -5.93 6.89 -12.80
N ASP A 24 -5.22 7.97 -12.51
CA ASP A 24 -5.68 9.00 -11.58
C ASP A 24 -6.91 9.75 -12.12
N GLU A 25 -7.01 9.85 -13.45
CA GLU A 25 -8.19 10.43 -14.07
C GLU A 25 -9.40 9.50 -13.87
N LYS A 26 -10.42 10.01 -13.15
CA LYS A 26 -11.72 9.37 -12.91
C LYS A 26 -11.68 8.09 -12.07
N ASP A 27 -10.65 7.89 -11.22
CA ASP A 27 -10.57 6.71 -10.34
C ASP A 27 -10.82 5.39 -11.09
N PHE A 28 -10.28 5.27 -12.31
CA PHE A 28 -10.50 4.14 -13.18
C PHE A 28 -9.39 3.11 -13.05
N ALA A 29 -9.78 1.86 -12.86
CA ALA A 29 -8.91 0.69 -13.01
C ALA A 29 -9.65 -0.41 -13.75
N LYS A 30 -8.93 -1.17 -14.61
CA LYS A 30 -9.50 -2.38 -15.19
C LYS A 30 -9.51 -3.47 -14.13
N GLU A 31 -10.70 -3.92 -13.76
CA GLU A 31 -10.92 -4.89 -12.70
C GLU A 31 -10.89 -6.32 -13.25
N ASN A 32 -10.16 -7.22 -12.57
CA ASN A 32 -10.27 -8.66 -12.76
C ASN A 32 -11.31 -9.26 -11.83
N PHE A 33 -11.42 -8.72 -10.62
CA PHE A 33 -12.29 -9.22 -9.59
C PHE A 33 -12.68 -8.08 -8.64
N VAL A 34 -13.94 -8.06 -8.24
CA VAL A 34 -14.48 -7.18 -7.18
C VAL A 34 -15.11 -8.08 -6.12
N SER A 35 -14.64 -7.95 -4.89
CA SER A 35 -15.11 -8.76 -3.78
C SER A 35 -16.41 -8.22 -3.19
N GLU A 36 -17.30 -9.12 -2.79
CA GLU A 36 -18.43 -8.83 -1.90
C GLU A 36 -18.01 -8.81 -0.40
N MET A 37 -16.86 -9.43 -0.07
CA MET A 37 -16.30 -9.40 1.28
C MET A 37 -15.61 -8.08 1.55
N GLN A 38 -15.68 -7.64 2.82
CA GLN A 38 -14.96 -6.45 3.30
C GLN A 38 -13.48 -6.78 3.55
N ALA A 39 -12.63 -5.76 3.63
CA ALA A 39 -11.22 -5.94 3.95
C ALA A 39 -11.00 -6.58 5.34
N ALA A 40 -11.87 -6.30 6.30
CA ALA A 40 -11.86 -6.94 7.62
C ALA A 40 -12.09 -8.45 7.56
N ASP A 41 -12.94 -8.93 6.66
CA ASP A 41 -13.22 -10.35 6.48
C ASP A 41 -11.98 -11.08 5.91
N TYR A 42 -11.27 -10.46 4.97
CA TYR A 42 -10.00 -10.97 4.46
C TYR A 42 -8.92 -11.03 5.55
N ALA A 43 -8.81 -9.99 6.38
CA ALA A 43 -7.87 -9.97 7.50
C ALA A 43 -8.16 -11.10 8.48
N ALA A 44 -9.43 -11.31 8.83
CA ALA A 44 -9.88 -12.40 9.70
C ALA A 44 -9.59 -13.77 9.07
N LEU A 45 -9.88 -13.95 7.77
CA LEU A 45 -9.60 -15.18 7.02
C LEU A 45 -8.11 -15.51 7.02
N TYR A 46 -7.24 -14.53 6.74
CA TYR A 46 -5.79 -14.75 6.72
C TYR A 46 -5.24 -15.15 8.09
N ARG A 47 -5.74 -14.50 9.15
CA ARG A 47 -5.42 -14.86 10.53
C ARG A 47 -5.87 -16.29 10.86
N GLU A 48 -7.09 -16.66 10.50
CA GLU A 48 -7.65 -18.00 10.70
C GLU A 48 -6.86 -19.09 9.97
N LYS A 49 -6.35 -18.78 8.76
CA LYS A 49 -5.48 -19.68 7.99
C LYS A 49 -4.06 -19.77 8.54
N GLY A 50 -3.75 -19.12 9.66
CA GLY A 50 -2.43 -19.20 10.31
C GLY A 50 -1.33 -18.42 9.58
N LEU A 51 -1.68 -17.45 8.74
CA LEU A 51 -0.70 -16.57 8.12
C LEU A 51 -0.09 -15.62 9.17
N ARG A 52 1.15 -15.19 8.95
CA ARG A 52 1.88 -14.35 9.89
C ARG A 52 1.77 -12.85 9.63
N GLY A 53 0.99 -12.48 8.62
CA GLY A 53 0.75 -11.10 8.23
C GLY A 53 0.35 -10.99 6.77
N GLY A 54 0.08 -9.76 6.34
CA GLY A 54 -0.30 -9.40 4.98
C GLY A 54 -0.01 -7.93 4.74
N HIS A 55 -0.53 -7.38 3.66
CA HIS A 55 -0.45 -5.96 3.41
C HIS A 55 -1.73 -5.44 2.75
N ILE A 56 -2.02 -4.19 3.00
CA ILE A 56 -3.14 -3.43 2.44
C ILE A 56 -2.57 -2.36 1.52
N ILE A 57 -3.14 -2.20 0.34
CA ILE A 57 -2.80 -1.11 -0.58
C ILE A 57 -4.04 -0.29 -0.89
N LEU A 58 -4.00 1.00 -0.55
CA LEU A 58 -4.99 2.00 -0.94
C LEU A 58 -4.65 2.49 -2.35
N LEU A 59 -5.55 2.27 -3.29
CA LEU A 59 -5.27 2.53 -4.71
C LEU A 59 -5.82 3.88 -5.19
N ASN A 60 -6.75 4.49 -4.45
CA ASN A 60 -7.22 5.83 -4.74
C ASN A 60 -6.25 6.89 -4.20
N ALA A 61 -6.12 7.99 -4.92
CA ALA A 61 -5.39 9.16 -4.44
C ALA A 61 -6.15 9.84 -3.28
N ALA A 62 -5.44 10.60 -2.44
CA ALA A 62 -6.02 11.23 -1.25
C ALA A 62 -7.10 12.28 -1.58
N ASP A 63 -7.13 12.83 -2.79
CA ASP A 63 -8.14 13.76 -3.29
C ASP A 63 -9.32 13.07 -4.00
N SER A 64 -9.30 11.75 -4.09
CA SER A 64 -10.42 10.98 -4.64
C SER A 64 -11.65 11.05 -3.72
N PRO A 65 -12.87 11.15 -4.28
CA PRO A 65 -14.11 11.07 -3.50
C PRO A 65 -14.32 9.71 -2.81
N TYR A 66 -13.57 8.69 -3.20
CA TYR A 66 -13.61 7.34 -2.61
C TYR A 66 -12.59 7.11 -1.50
N TYR A 67 -11.66 8.05 -1.27
CA TYR A 67 -10.55 7.85 -0.35
C TYR A 67 -11.00 7.55 1.10
N GLU A 68 -12.04 8.25 1.58
CA GLU A 68 -12.61 7.97 2.91
C GLU A 68 -13.20 6.56 3.02
N ALA A 69 -13.85 6.08 1.96
CA ALA A 69 -14.37 4.71 1.94
C ALA A 69 -13.23 3.67 1.92
N ASP A 70 -12.14 3.95 1.22
CA ASP A 70 -10.94 3.11 1.25
C ASP A 70 -10.29 3.09 2.63
N LEU A 71 -10.20 4.24 3.30
CA LEU A 71 -9.69 4.34 4.69
C LEU A 71 -10.55 3.54 5.66
N MET A 72 -11.88 3.56 5.52
CA MET A 72 -12.77 2.76 6.37
C MET A 72 -12.52 1.26 6.21
N GLN A 73 -12.33 0.78 4.98
CA GLN A 73 -11.96 -0.60 4.69
C GLN A 73 -10.61 -0.97 5.34
N ALA A 74 -9.60 -0.12 5.16
CA ALA A 74 -8.27 -0.35 5.74
C ALA A 74 -8.31 -0.39 7.27
N LYS A 75 -8.98 0.58 7.90
CA LYS A 75 -9.18 0.60 9.36
C LYS A 75 -9.86 -0.66 9.88
N GLY A 76 -10.92 -1.11 9.19
CA GLY A 76 -11.62 -2.35 9.53
C GLY A 76 -10.69 -3.56 9.51
N ALA A 77 -9.85 -3.69 8.48
CA ALA A 77 -8.87 -4.78 8.38
C ALA A 77 -7.78 -4.70 9.46
N LEU A 78 -7.25 -3.50 9.74
CA LEU A 78 -6.25 -3.27 10.79
C LEU A 78 -6.79 -3.62 12.17
N LEU A 79 -8.04 -3.25 12.48
CA LEU A 79 -8.69 -3.62 13.73
C LEU A 79 -8.96 -5.11 13.85
N ALA A 80 -9.32 -5.79 12.75
CA ALA A 80 -9.57 -7.24 12.75
C ALA A 80 -8.29 -8.06 12.97
N TRP A 81 -7.13 -7.51 12.62
CA TRP A 81 -5.84 -8.20 12.79
C TRP A 81 -4.72 -7.22 13.15
N GLN A 82 -4.79 -6.68 14.37
CA GLN A 82 -3.85 -5.67 14.88
C GLN A 82 -2.39 -6.16 14.88
N GLY A 83 -1.50 -5.29 14.45
CA GLY A 83 -0.06 -5.52 14.44
C GLY A 83 0.45 -6.51 13.39
N ALA A 84 -0.41 -7.02 12.49
CA ALA A 84 -0.04 -8.02 11.50
C ALA A 84 -0.01 -7.50 10.07
N LEU A 85 -0.83 -6.51 9.74
CA LEU A 85 -0.93 -5.97 8.38
C LEU A 85 -0.05 -4.75 8.20
N GLN A 86 0.67 -4.72 7.10
CA GLN A 86 1.34 -3.52 6.58
C GLN A 86 0.35 -2.70 5.77
N VAL A 87 0.53 -1.40 5.64
CA VAL A 87 -0.35 -0.54 4.84
C VAL A 87 0.44 0.39 3.93
N GLY A 88 0.01 0.49 2.68
CA GLY A 88 0.58 1.36 1.65
C GLY A 88 -0.50 2.07 0.84
N GLY A 89 -0.06 2.96 -0.04
CA GLY A 89 -0.91 3.81 -0.86
C GLY A 89 -1.05 5.21 -0.28
N GLY A 90 -0.35 6.18 -0.89
CA GLY A 90 -0.38 7.58 -0.46
C GLY A 90 0.25 7.87 0.91
N ILE A 91 1.12 6.98 1.42
CA ILE A 91 1.78 7.17 2.71
C ILE A 91 2.88 8.23 2.61
N HIS A 92 2.92 9.13 3.60
CA HIS A 92 3.92 10.17 3.79
C HIS A 92 4.13 10.47 5.30
N ALA A 93 5.10 11.32 5.63
CA ALA A 93 5.48 11.56 7.03
C ALA A 93 4.31 12.06 7.92
N ASP A 94 3.38 12.85 7.35
CA ASP A 94 2.30 13.45 8.14
C ASP A 94 1.13 12.49 8.42
N ASN A 95 0.97 11.41 7.63
CA ASN A 95 -0.12 10.45 7.83
C ASN A 95 0.32 9.08 8.35
N ALA A 96 1.62 8.76 8.26
CA ALA A 96 2.15 7.43 8.59
C ALA A 96 1.85 7.02 10.04
N ALA A 97 2.01 7.91 11.01
CA ALA A 97 1.78 7.61 12.42
C ALA A 97 0.33 7.19 12.68
N SER A 98 -0.65 7.82 12.01
CA SER A 98 -2.07 7.49 12.20
C SER A 98 -2.41 6.05 11.77
N PHE A 99 -1.73 5.51 10.76
CA PHE A 99 -1.93 4.11 10.36
C PHE A 99 -1.36 3.13 11.39
N LEU A 100 -0.23 3.46 12.01
CA LEU A 100 0.31 2.67 13.12
C LEU A 100 -0.65 2.70 14.33
N ASP A 101 -1.20 3.87 14.65
CA ASP A 101 -2.19 4.03 15.73
C ASP A 101 -3.47 3.23 15.46
N PHE A 102 -3.86 3.03 14.21
CA PHE A 102 -4.97 2.14 13.83
C PHE A 102 -4.61 0.65 13.89
N GLY A 103 -3.37 0.29 14.15
CA GLY A 103 -2.92 -1.09 14.32
C GLY A 103 -2.15 -1.67 13.15
N ALA A 104 -1.66 -0.86 12.21
CA ALA A 104 -0.71 -1.34 11.21
C ALA A 104 0.61 -1.75 11.85
N SER A 105 1.22 -2.82 11.34
CA SER A 105 2.56 -3.24 11.78
C SER A 105 3.65 -2.35 11.17
N HIS A 106 3.48 -1.95 9.93
CA HIS A 106 4.41 -1.11 9.17
C HIS A 106 3.65 -0.27 8.16
N VAL A 107 4.29 0.80 7.71
CA VAL A 107 3.86 1.60 6.57
C VAL A 107 4.73 1.32 5.35
N ILE A 108 4.11 1.20 4.18
CA ILE A 108 4.79 0.94 2.91
C ILE A 108 4.82 2.23 2.10
N VAL A 109 6.02 2.64 1.67
CA VAL A 109 6.21 3.84 0.85
C VAL A 109 6.89 3.50 -0.47
N THR A 110 6.44 4.17 -1.52
CA THR A 110 6.98 4.08 -2.89
C THR A 110 7.27 5.48 -3.40
N SER A 111 6.30 6.14 -4.00
CA SER A 111 6.45 7.44 -4.67
C SER A 111 6.80 8.61 -3.74
N TYR A 112 6.54 8.50 -2.46
CA TYR A 112 6.96 9.51 -1.49
C TYR A 112 8.48 9.62 -1.40
N VAL A 113 9.17 8.46 -1.44
CA VAL A 113 10.63 8.36 -1.34
C VAL A 113 11.31 8.25 -2.70
N PHE A 114 10.66 7.58 -3.66
CA PHE A 114 11.19 7.33 -5.00
C PHE A 114 10.44 8.19 -6.02
N ALA A 115 11.02 9.31 -6.42
CA ALA A 115 10.41 10.25 -7.35
C ALA A 115 11.43 10.85 -8.30
N GLY A 116 11.06 11.01 -9.58
CA GLY A 116 11.91 11.66 -10.57
C GLY A 116 13.15 10.85 -10.99
N GLY A 117 13.18 9.54 -10.69
CA GLY A 117 14.36 8.68 -10.91
C GLY A 117 15.38 8.74 -9.77
N GLU A 118 15.04 9.37 -8.65
CA GLU A 118 15.95 9.58 -7.52
C GLU A 118 15.33 9.13 -6.20
N ILE A 119 16.21 8.86 -5.23
CA ILE A 119 15.80 8.61 -3.83
C ILE A 119 15.79 9.97 -3.11
N ARG A 120 14.66 10.29 -2.53
CA ARG A 120 14.46 11.48 -1.70
C ARG A 120 14.81 11.18 -0.25
N PHE A 121 16.10 11.20 0.07
CA PHE A 121 16.60 10.93 1.42
C PHE A 121 16.02 11.88 2.48
N ASP A 122 15.78 13.14 2.12
CA ASP A 122 15.13 14.14 2.96
C ASP A 122 13.74 13.66 3.45
N ARG A 123 12.94 13.08 2.55
CA ARG A 123 11.61 12.53 2.86
C ARG A 123 11.70 11.22 3.64
N LEU A 124 12.67 10.37 3.30
CA LEU A 124 12.91 9.14 4.06
C LEU A 124 13.28 9.45 5.52
N GLU A 125 14.16 10.42 5.75
CA GLU A 125 14.53 10.86 7.09
C GLU A 125 13.33 11.41 7.87
N GLN A 126 12.48 12.23 7.23
CA GLN A 126 11.25 12.73 7.83
C GLN A 126 10.31 11.58 8.23
N LEU A 127 10.12 10.59 7.36
CA LEU A 127 9.28 9.42 7.65
C LEU A 127 9.85 8.60 8.80
N VAL A 128 11.15 8.31 8.78
CA VAL A 128 11.83 7.56 9.87
C VAL A 128 11.74 8.31 11.20
N LYS A 129 11.84 9.64 11.18
CA LYS A 129 11.66 10.47 12.38
C LYS A 129 10.23 10.42 12.92
N ALA A 130 9.24 10.31 12.03
CA ALA A 130 7.82 10.25 12.40
C ALA A 130 7.41 8.91 13.02
N VAL A 131 7.91 7.77 12.49
CA VAL A 131 7.40 6.43 12.85
C VAL A 131 8.46 5.43 13.30
N GLY A 132 9.74 5.77 13.27
CA GLY A 132 10.85 4.84 13.49
C GLY A 132 11.15 3.99 12.25
N LYS A 133 12.42 3.67 12.04
CA LYS A 133 12.86 2.93 10.87
C LYS A 133 12.33 1.49 10.82
N GLU A 134 12.07 0.91 11.99
CA GLU A 134 11.54 -0.45 12.18
C GLU A 134 10.12 -0.61 11.66
N HIS A 135 9.40 0.49 11.46
CA HIS A 135 8.04 0.50 10.92
C HIS A 135 7.95 0.89 9.45
N VAL A 136 9.08 1.10 8.77
CA VAL A 136 9.12 1.54 7.37
C VAL A 136 9.45 0.38 6.45
N VAL A 137 8.61 0.16 5.44
CA VAL A 137 8.85 -0.74 4.31
C VAL A 137 9.01 0.08 3.04
N LEU A 138 10.09 -0.14 2.31
CA LEU A 138 10.33 0.47 1.01
C LEU A 138 9.86 -0.51 -0.08
N ASP A 139 8.88 -0.11 -0.86
CA ASP A 139 8.43 -0.88 -2.03
C ASP A 139 9.19 -0.40 -3.27
N LEU A 140 9.99 -1.31 -3.83
CA LEU A 140 10.88 -1.06 -4.97
C LEU A 140 10.40 -1.81 -6.20
N SER A 141 9.80 -1.10 -7.14
CA SER A 141 9.51 -1.66 -8.45
C SER A 141 10.79 -1.77 -9.28
N CYS A 142 11.01 -2.92 -9.90
CA CYS A 142 12.19 -3.18 -10.73
C CYS A 142 11.82 -3.58 -12.15
N ARG A 143 12.65 -3.17 -13.12
CA ARG A 143 12.57 -3.62 -14.51
C ARG A 143 13.91 -4.12 -15.01
N LYS A 144 13.87 -5.15 -15.83
CA LYS A 144 15.06 -5.65 -16.54
C LYS A 144 15.39 -4.72 -17.72
N LYS A 145 16.67 -4.32 -17.82
CA LYS A 145 17.21 -3.58 -18.95
C LYS A 145 18.58 -4.17 -19.30
N GLY A 146 18.68 -4.80 -20.49
CA GLY A 146 19.85 -5.63 -20.81
C GLY A 146 19.96 -6.81 -19.84
N ASP A 147 21.12 -7.01 -19.25
CA ASP A 147 21.39 -8.10 -18.31
C ASP A 147 21.23 -7.71 -16.83
N SER A 148 20.81 -6.48 -16.55
CA SER A 148 20.69 -5.95 -15.19
C SER A 148 19.26 -5.56 -14.85
N TYR A 149 18.94 -5.55 -13.53
CA TYR A 149 17.67 -5.03 -13.01
C TYR A 149 17.90 -3.63 -12.42
N TYR A 150 16.99 -2.74 -12.72
CA TYR A 150 17.02 -1.35 -12.26
C TYR A 150 15.74 -1.03 -11.51
N ILE A 151 15.86 -0.22 -10.47
CA ILE A 151 14.70 0.39 -9.81
C ILE A 151 14.07 1.36 -10.81
N VAL A 152 12.75 1.33 -10.88
CA VAL A 152 11.96 2.24 -11.72
C VAL A 152 11.03 3.08 -10.85
N THR A 153 10.90 4.33 -11.21
CA THR A 153 10.04 5.30 -10.53
C THR A 153 8.97 5.83 -11.49
N ASP A 154 8.12 6.73 -11.00
CA ASP A 154 7.11 7.42 -11.80
C ASP A 154 6.25 6.47 -12.64
N ARG A 155 5.66 5.46 -11.97
CA ARG A 155 4.83 4.40 -12.61
C ARG A 155 5.59 3.64 -13.69
N TRP A 156 6.82 3.23 -13.38
CA TRP A 156 7.71 2.46 -14.26
C TRP A 156 8.20 3.21 -15.51
N GLN A 157 8.11 4.53 -15.56
CA GLN A 157 8.51 5.32 -16.72
C GLN A 157 9.98 5.77 -16.65
N LYS A 158 10.57 5.86 -15.44
CA LYS A 158 11.96 6.28 -15.24
C LYS A 158 12.78 5.18 -14.58
N PHE A 159 13.98 4.99 -15.13
CA PHE A 159 15.01 4.11 -14.57
C PHE A 159 15.94 4.88 -13.69
#